data_b840651c7c9757a535b32037e17a5763
#
_entry.id   b840651c7c9757a535b32037e17a5763
#
_cell.length_a   1.000
_cell.length_b   1.000
_cell.length_c   1.000
_cell.angle_alpha   90.00
_cell.angle_beta   90.00
_cell.angle_gamma   90.00
#
_symmetry.space_group_name_H-M   'P 1'
#
loop_
_entity.id
_entity.type
_entity.pdbx_description
1 polymer ?
#
loop_
_entity_poly.entity_id
_entity_poly.type
_entity_poly.pdbx_seq_one_letter_code
_entity_poly.pdbx_strand_id
1 'polypeptide(L)'
;MLLKYLALLRYNHALARLSAVQLICYFGAWFSHTGIFTLLIELKAPVWALSSAAMMAFLPSIVLAPFNGIIIDKLPKRTLMLVLMLTEALSVLALLLIDSLDFLWLLMALIFIRMGVGTLFFQTEMSLLPSLLAKPHLIIANEIHSMIFAFSYTAGMGLAGIFVHFYGIKASFLFDFALYCVGIFILFGTRFREPALQNAATGALKMFTQTFYYIKSKPVILHLIFLHALVGLFAYDTIVALLVDYEYKGILSVALAIGFLNTARAFALCVGPVLLSRFVSEKNMIYFLAFQGLCIMLWACLESNFYTSLLGIFLAAFFCNSIWSYTFTRLQNSCDSAFYGRIVAYNDMVFFIIASLVASGVGLAFELGFSLMVITGFIGVLFILGSFYYAWVRRRYFEKDING
;
A
#
# COMPACT_ATOMS: atom_id res chain seq x y z
N MET A 1 -12.56 2.89 -24.07
CA MET A 1 -11.65 2.28 -23.08
C MET A 1 -12.37 1.25 -22.23
N LEU A 2 -13.47 1.59 -21.58
CA LEU A 2 -14.26 0.68 -20.71
C LEU A 2 -14.69 -0.63 -21.42
N LEU A 3 -15.03 -0.56 -22.70
CA LEU A 3 -15.48 -1.72 -23.49
C LEU A 3 -14.41 -2.83 -23.59
N LYS A 4 -13.10 -2.49 -23.64
CA LYS A 4 -12.02 -3.50 -23.69
C LYS A 4 -11.94 -4.32 -22.39
N TYR A 5 -12.17 -3.69 -21.22
CA TYR A 5 -12.16 -4.35 -19.92
C TYR A 5 -13.35 -5.29 -19.78
N LEU A 6 -14.55 -4.81 -20.11
CA LEU A 6 -15.79 -5.61 -20.08
C LEU A 6 -15.71 -6.80 -21.06
N ALA A 7 -15.15 -6.59 -22.26
CA ALA A 7 -14.96 -7.66 -23.23
C ALA A 7 -14.03 -8.77 -22.69
N LEU A 8 -12.89 -8.39 -22.07
CA LEU A 8 -11.96 -9.35 -21.50
C LEU A 8 -12.59 -10.13 -20.33
N LEU A 9 -13.30 -9.46 -19.43
CA LEU A 9 -13.99 -10.09 -18.29
C LEU A 9 -15.11 -11.03 -18.76
N ARG A 10 -15.84 -10.69 -19.82
CA ARG A 10 -16.86 -11.58 -20.41
C ARG A 10 -16.24 -12.79 -21.09
N TYR A 11 -15.12 -12.62 -21.74
CA TYR A 11 -14.42 -13.70 -22.44
C TYR A 11 -13.72 -14.67 -21.47
N ASN A 12 -13.12 -14.16 -20.39
CA ASN A 12 -12.36 -14.97 -19.43
C ASN A 12 -13.05 -14.98 -18.05
N HIS A 13 -13.89 -16.02 -17.85
CA HIS A 13 -14.66 -16.16 -16.60
C HIS A 13 -13.77 -16.39 -15.36
N ALA A 14 -12.56 -16.98 -15.50
CA ALA A 14 -11.64 -17.15 -14.39
C ALA A 14 -11.09 -15.79 -13.93
N LEU A 15 -10.69 -14.93 -14.88
CA LEU A 15 -10.28 -13.56 -14.59
C LEU A 15 -11.42 -12.76 -13.96
N ALA A 16 -12.64 -12.86 -14.50
CA ALA A 16 -13.79 -12.13 -13.97
C ALA A 16 -14.09 -12.49 -12.51
N ARG A 17 -14.04 -13.78 -12.17
CA ARG A 17 -14.23 -14.25 -10.78
C ARG A 17 -13.08 -13.82 -9.87
N LEU A 18 -11.84 -13.90 -10.34
CA LEU A 18 -10.67 -13.43 -9.61
C LEU A 18 -10.78 -11.93 -9.32
N SER A 19 -11.11 -11.12 -10.33
CA SER A 19 -11.33 -9.68 -10.17
C SER A 19 -12.49 -9.36 -9.22
N ALA A 20 -13.56 -10.17 -9.22
CA ALA A 20 -14.66 -10.01 -8.28
C ALA A 20 -14.22 -10.32 -6.84
N VAL A 21 -13.46 -11.40 -6.62
CA VAL A 21 -12.88 -11.75 -5.31
C VAL A 21 -11.98 -10.62 -4.83
N GLN A 22 -11.10 -10.12 -5.69
CA GLN A 22 -10.21 -9.01 -5.38
C GLN A 22 -10.99 -7.76 -4.96
N LEU A 23 -11.99 -7.35 -5.75
CA LEU A 23 -12.81 -6.19 -5.45
C LEU A 23 -13.50 -6.32 -4.09
N ILE A 24 -14.12 -7.47 -3.82
CA ILE A 24 -14.87 -7.73 -2.59
C ILE A 24 -13.94 -7.71 -1.38
N CYS A 25 -12.81 -8.43 -1.45
CA CYS A 25 -11.86 -8.53 -0.34
C CYS A 25 -11.14 -7.19 -0.07
N TYR A 26 -10.69 -6.50 -1.11
CA TYR A 26 -10.01 -5.22 -0.93
C TYR A 26 -10.94 -4.15 -0.42
N PHE A 27 -12.18 -4.11 -0.92
CA PHE A 27 -13.19 -3.18 -0.43
C PHE A 27 -13.51 -3.43 1.05
N GLY A 28 -13.72 -4.70 1.45
CA GLY A 28 -13.99 -5.10 2.83
C GLY A 28 -12.85 -4.76 3.80
N ALA A 29 -11.61 -4.98 3.38
CA ALA A 29 -10.43 -4.73 4.22
C ALA A 29 -10.34 -3.27 4.73
N TRP A 30 -10.86 -2.28 3.99
CA TRP A 30 -10.89 -0.89 4.43
C TRP A 30 -11.89 -0.62 5.56
N PHE A 31 -12.95 -1.44 5.65
CA PHE A 31 -13.89 -1.37 6.79
C PHE A 31 -13.21 -1.80 8.07
N SER A 32 -12.48 -2.91 8.05
CA SER A 32 -11.71 -3.35 9.21
C SER A 32 -10.56 -2.40 9.53
N HIS A 33 -9.88 -1.83 8.51
CA HIS A 33 -8.82 -0.84 8.72
C HIS A 33 -9.37 0.39 9.47
N THR A 34 -10.44 0.99 8.98
CA THR A 34 -11.10 2.13 9.64
C THR A 34 -11.60 1.75 11.03
N GLY A 35 -12.19 0.55 11.18
CA GLY A 35 -12.65 0.02 12.46
C GLY A 35 -11.52 -0.13 13.48
N ILE A 36 -10.36 -0.63 13.09
CA ILE A 36 -9.17 -0.81 13.96
C ILE A 36 -8.68 0.54 14.50
N PHE A 37 -8.47 1.53 13.62
CA PHE A 37 -8.01 2.84 14.07
C PHE A 37 -9.06 3.57 14.91
N THR A 38 -10.34 3.44 14.56
CA THR A 38 -11.43 3.98 15.39
C THR A 38 -11.44 3.33 16.77
N LEU A 39 -11.31 1.99 16.84
CA LEU A 39 -11.25 1.24 18.08
C LEU A 39 -10.10 1.69 18.98
N LEU A 40 -8.90 1.81 18.43
CA LEU A 40 -7.73 2.26 19.18
C LEU A 40 -7.93 3.66 19.78
N ILE A 41 -8.47 4.59 19.00
CA ILE A 41 -8.74 5.97 19.47
C ILE A 41 -9.85 5.99 20.51
N GLU A 42 -10.95 5.24 20.33
CA GLU A 42 -12.06 5.17 21.30
C GLU A 42 -11.65 4.51 22.62
N LEU A 43 -10.77 3.51 22.57
CA LEU A 43 -10.17 2.90 23.76
C LEU A 43 -9.11 3.78 24.41
N LYS A 44 -8.80 4.96 23.84
CA LYS A 44 -7.71 5.84 24.29
C LYS A 44 -6.37 5.11 24.35
N ALA A 45 -6.08 4.33 23.32
CA ALA A 45 -4.82 3.63 23.21
C ALA A 45 -3.63 4.61 23.20
N PRO A 46 -2.49 4.23 23.80
CA PRO A 46 -1.32 5.08 23.79
C PRO A 46 -0.80 5.31 22.36
N VAL A 47 -0.08 6.41 22.16
CA VAL A 47 0.42 6.82 20.82
C VAL A 47 1.25 5.74 20.15
N TRP A 48 2.08 5.03 20.93
CA TRP A 48 2.87 3.91 20.39
C TRP A 48 1.98 2.79 19.81
N ALA A 49 0.77 2.59 20.30
CA ALA A 49 -0.14 1.58 19.76
C ALA A 49 -0.72 2.00 18.40
N LEU A 50 -1.08 3.27 18.23
CA LEU A 50 -1.52 3.83 16.95
C LEU A 50 -0.41 3.74 15.90
N SER A 51 0.80 4.15 16.27
CA SER A 51 1.97 4.09 15.36
C SER A 51 2.41 2.66 15.06
N SER A 52 2.31 1.74 16.03
CA SER A 52 2.58 0.31 15.80
C SER A 52 1.54 -0.32 14.88
N ALA A 53 0.25 0.02 15.03
CA ALA A 53 -0.80 -0.47 14.12
C ALA A 53 -0.54 0.00 12.68
N ALA A 54 -0.15 1.26 12.48
CA ALA A 54 0.23 1.79 11.18
C ALA A 54 1.51 1.13 10.61
N MET A 55 2.53 0.89 11.46
CA MET A 55 3.75 0.18 11.07
C MET A 55 3.44 -1.27 10.64
N MET A 56 2.50 -1.94 11.32
CA MET A 56 2.08 -3.32 11.00
C MET A 56 1.44 -3.44 9.62
N ALA A 57 1.02 -2.35 8.97
CA ALA A 57 0.59 -2.37 7.58
C ALA A 57 1.73 -2.76 6.61
N PHE A 58 2.98 -2.53 6.99
CA PHE A 58 4.16 -2.72 6.14
C PHE A 58 5.10 -3.82 6.65
N LEU A 59 5.27 -3.93 7.96
CA LEU A 59 6.25 -4.83 8.59
C LEU A 59 6.11 -6.31 8.19
N PRO A 60 4.91 -6.91 8.11
CA PRO A 60 4.76 -8.30 7.69
C PRO A 60 5.30 -8.56 6.28
N SER A 61 5.13 -7.60 5.37
CA SER A 61 5.63 -7.70 4.00
C SER A 61 7.16 -7.78 3.95
N ILE A 62 7.86 -7.10 4.87
CA ILE A 62 9.31 -7.15 4.99
C ILE A 62 9.76 -8.52 5.54
N VAL A 63 9.13 -8.95 6.64
CA VAL A 63 9.51 -10.18 7.35
C VAL A 63 9.21 -11.44 6.52
N LEU A 64 8.08 -11.44 5.81
CA LEU A 64 7.62 -12.61 5.04
C LEU A 64 8.13 -12.64 3.61
N ALA A 65 8.67 -11.54 3.06
CA ALA A 65 9.16 -11.47 1.70
C ALA A 65 10.07 -12.64 1.27
N PRO A 66 11.05 -13.10 2.07
CA PRO A 66 11.91 -14.22 1.70
C PRO A 66 11.18 -15.56 1.56
N PHE A 67 10.04 -15.70 2.23
CA PHE A 67 9.27 -16.95 2.30
C PHE A 67 8.13 -16.99 1.29
N ASN A 68 7.56 -15.83 0.95
CA ASN A 68 6.37 -15.74 0.09
C ASN A 68 6.58 -16.41 -1.26
N GLY A 69 7.70 -16.14 -1.94
CA GLY A 69 8.02 -16.77 -3.22
C GLY A 69 8.06 -18.30 -3.15
N ILE A 70 8.68 -18.84 -2.09
CA ILE A 70 8.78 -20.29 -1.87
C ILE A 70 7.40 -20.91 -1.64
N ILE A 71 6.55 -20.26 -0.84
CA ILE A 71 5.19 -20.71 -0.54
C ILE A 71 4.36 -20.72 -1.83
N ILE A 72 4.44 -19.64 -2.60
CA ILE A 72 3.73 -19.48 -3.86
C ILE A 72 4.15 -20.56 -4.87
N ASP A 73 5.43 -20.86 -4.99
CA ASP A 73 5.93 -21.83 -5.99
C ASP A 73 5.61 -23.28 -5.63
N LYS A 74 5.54 -23.60 -4.34
CA LYS A 74 5.36 -24.98 -3.84
C LYS A 74 3.91 -25.40 -3.65
N LEU A 75 2.96 -24.47 -3.53
CA LEU A 75 1.57 -24.77 -3.23
C LEU A 75 0.63 -24.52 -4.42
N PRO A 76 -0.43 -25.32 -4.58
CA PRO A 76 -1.47 -25.05 -5.55
C PRO A 76 -2.10 -23.69 -5.27
N LYS A 77 -2.09 -22.79 -6.25
CA LYS A 77 -2.46 -21.38 -6.07
C LYS A 77 -3.89 -21.20 -5.53
N ARG A 78 -4.84 -21.97 -6.07
CA ARG A 78 -6.24 -21.91 -5.63
C ARG A 78 -6.38 -22.31 -4.17
N THR A 79 -5.75 -23.42 -3.77
CA THR A 79 -5.78 -23.89 -2.38
C THR A 79 -5.12 -22.87 -1.44
N LEU A 80 -3.96 -22.36 -1.85
CA LEU A 80 -3.28 -21.31 -1.09
C LEU A 80 -4.18 -20.10 -0.89
N MET A 81 -4.79 -19.57 -1.96
CA MET A 81 -5.69 -18.40 -1.86
C MET A 81 -6.89 -18.67 -0.94
N LEU A 82 -7.49 -19.88 -1.01
CA LEU A 82 -8.61 -20.24 -0.11
C LEU A 82 -8.17 -20.28 1.36
N VAL A 83 -7.00 -20.84 1.66
CA VAL A 83 -6.45 -20.87 3.03
C VAL A 83 -6.16 -19.46 3.52
N LEU A 84 -5.55 -18.62 2.69
CA LEU A 84 -5.26 -17.23 3.03
C LEU A 84 -6.53 -16.43 3.31
N MET A 85 -7.55 -16.55 2.45
CA MET A 85 -8.85 -15.88 2.66
C MET A 85 -9.57 -16.39 3.92
N LEU A 86 -9.48 -17.70 4.23
CA LEU A 86 -10.03 -18.23 5.46
C LEU A 86 -9.30 -17.67 6.69
N THR A 87 -7.98 -17.57 6.62
CA THR A 87 -7.16 -16.94 7.68
C THR A 87 -7.54 -15.48 7.89
N GLU A 88 -7.74 -14.73 6.80
CA GLU A 88 -8.23 -13.34 6.85
C GLU A 88 -9.62 -13.30 7.53
N ALA A 89 -10.57 -14.08 7.06
CA ALA A 89 -11.92 -14.12 7.63
C ALA A 89 -11.90 -14.42 9.13
N LEU A 90 -11.13 -15.42 9.55
CA LEU A 90 -11.00 -15.79 10.97
C LEU A 90 -10.30 -14.69 11.78
N SER A 91 -9.29 -14.05 11.23
CA SER A 91 -8.59 -12.94 11.90
C SER A 91 -9.50 -11.73 12.08
N VAL A 92 -10.35 -11.41 11.07
CA VAL A 92 -11.36 -10.35 11.18
C VAL A 92 -12.41 -10.70 12.25
N LEU A 93 -12.86 -11.94 12.28
CA LEU A 93 -13.80 -12.39 13.30
C LEU A 93 -13.19 -12.30 14.71
N ALA A 94 -11.89 -12.61 14.84
CA ALA A 94 -11.16 -12.48 16.09
C ALA A 94 -11.05 -11.02 16.58
N LEU A 95 -11.12 -10.01 15.69
CA LEU A 95 -11.15 -8.60 16.10
C LEU A 95 -12.37 -8.27 16.98
N LEU A 96 -13.45 -9.04 16.89
CA LEU A 96 -14.64 -8.85 17.74
C LEU A 96 -14.36 -9.10 19.23
N LEU A 97 -13.27 -9.81 19.55
CA LEU A 97 -12.84 -10.11 20.91
C LEU A 97 -12.10 -8.93 21.57
N ILE A 98 -11.72 -7.93 20.78
CA ILE A 98 -10.98 -6.77 21.27
C ILE A 98 -11.99 -5.73 21.79
N ASP A 99 -12.06 -5.59 23.10
CA ASP A 99 -12.98 -4.65 23.79
C ASP A 99 -12.27 -3.78 24.84
N SER A 100 -10.98 -4.05 25.10
CA SER A 100 -10.17 -3.33 26.07
C SER A 100 -8.68 -3.29 25.65
N LEU A 101 -7.92 -2.42 26.30
CA LEU A 101 -6.46 -2.32 26.10
C LEU A 101 -5.69 -3.56 26.56
N ASP A 102 -6.28 -4.44 27.37
CA ASP A 102 -5.67 -5.71 27.77
C ASP A 102 -5.40 -6.64 26.58
N PHE A 103 -6.21 -6.51 25.52
CA PHE A 103 -6.08 -7.27 24.29
C PHE A 103 -5.22 -6.57 23.22
N LEU A 104 -4.49 -5.51 23.56
CA LEU A 104 -3.73 -4.72 22.59
C LEU A 104 -2.67 -5.56 21.84
N TRP A 105 -1.99 -6.48 22.54
CA TRP A 105 -1.02 -7.37 21.92
C TRP A 105 -1.67 -8.38 20.95
N LEU A 106 -2.88 -8.86 21.31
CA LEU A 106 -3.64 -9.68 20.39
C LEU A 106 -4.05 -8.90 19.14
N LEU A 107 -4.47 -7.64 19.31
CA LEU A 107 -4.77 -6.76 18.18
C LEU A 107 -3.56 -6.58 17.25
N MET A 108 -2.37 -6.30 17.80
CA MET A 108 -1.14 -6.19 17.01
C MET A 108 -0.82 -7.48 16.26
N ALA A 109 -0.94 -8.63 16.91
CA ALA A 109 -0.75 -9.94 16.29
C ALA A 109 -1.75 -10.18 15.14
N LEU A 110 -3.03 -9.82 15.33
CA LEU A 110 -4.06 -9.95 14.29
C LEU A 110 -3.78 -9.03 13.10
N ILE A 111 -3.38 -7.78 13.34
CA ILE A 111 -3.00 -6.86 12.25
C ILE A 111 -1.78 -7.43 11.49
N PHE A 112 -0.77 -7.93 12.19
CA PHE A 112 0.41 -8.54 11.56
C PHE A 112 0.03 -9.73 10.66
N ILE A 113 -0.80 -10.64 11.17
CA ILE A 113 -1.28 -11.82 10.42
C ILE A 113 -2.05 -11.36 9.19
N ARG A 114 -3.01 -10.45 9.33
CA ARG A 114 -3.84 -9.94 8.24
C ARG A 114 -3.00 -9.31 7.12
N MET A 115 -2.10 -8.40 7.47
CA MET A 115 -1.26 -7.72 6.48
C MET A 115 -0.30 -8.68 5.78
N GLY A 116 0.24 -9.66 6.50
CA GLY A 116 1.10 -10.71 5.93
C GLY A 116 0.35 -11.63 4.97
N VAL A 117 -0.82 -12.09 5.39
CA VAL A 117 -1.70 -12.96 4.60
C VAL A 117 -2.23 -12.22 3.36
N GLY A 118 -2.66 -10.96 3.52
CA GLY A 118 -3.12 -10.11 2.41
C GLY A 118 -2.03 -9.88 1.37
N THR A 119 -0.79 -9.63 1.80
CA THR A 119 0.36 -9.51 0.89
C THR A 119 0.63 -10.81 0.13
N LEU A 120 0.59 -11.95 0.80
CA LEU A 120 0.79 -13.25 0.18
C LEU A 120 -0.36 -13.60 -0.79
N PHE A 121 -1.60 -13.25 -0.45
CA PHE A 121 -2.76 -13.38 -1.33
C PHE A 121 -2.57 -12.58 -2.62
N PHE A 122 -2.22 -11.30 -2.50
CA PHE A 122 -1.94 -10.42 -3.63
C PHE A 122 -0.86 -10.99 -4.55
N GLN A 123 0.26 -11.42 -3.99
CA GLN A 123 1.37 -11.99 -4.77
C GLN A 123 0.98 -13.30 -5.45
N THR A 124 0.16 -14.13 -4.79
CA THR A 124 -0.36 -15.38 -5.35
C THR A 124 -1.29 -15.08 -6.54
N GLU A 125 -2.18 -14.11 -6.39
CA GLU A 125 -3.08 -13.64 -7.45
C GLU A 125 -2.29 -13.14 -8.66
N MET A 126 -1.30 -12.26 -8.45
CA MET A 126 -0.47 -11.74 -9.54
C MET A 126 0.32 -12.84 -10.25
N SER A 127 0.73 -13.89 -9.53
CA SER A 127 1.44 -15.03 -10.11
C SER A 127 0.56 -15.91 -11.03
N LEU A 128 -0.78 -15.83 -10.85
CA LEU A 128 -1.74 -16.57 -11.70
C LEU A 128 -2.00 -15.89 -13.03
N LEU A 129 -1.97 -14.56 -13.11
CA LEU A 129 -2.37 -13.82 -14.32
C LEU A 129 -1.66 -14.28 -15.60
N PRO A 130 -0.32 -14.53 -15.60
CA PRO A 130 0.37 -15.01 -16.80
C PRO A 130 -0.07 -16.41 -17.26
N SER A 131 -0.62 -17.24 -16.37
CA SER A 131 -1.14 -18.58 -16.70
C SER A 131 -2.57 -18.55 -17.25
N LEU A 132 -3.31 -17.49 -16.95
CA LEU A 132 -4.70 -17.31 -17.36
C LEU A 132 -4.84 -16.55 -18.68
N LEU A 133 -3.83 -15.77 -19.07
CA LEU A 133 -3.92 -14.78 -20.13
C LEU A 133 -2.72 -14.80 -21.07
N ALA A 134 -2.98 -14.57 -22.36
CA ALA A 134 -1.94 -14.25 -23.32
C ALA A 134 -1.33 -12.86 -23.05
N LYS A 135 -0.07 -12.65 -23.45
CA LYS A 135 0.69 -11.40 -23.20
C LYS A 135 -0.08 -10.09 -23.49
N PRO A 136 -0.82 -9.94 -24.61
CA PRO A 136 -1.56 -8.69 -24.88
C PRO A 136 -2.66 -8.41 -23.87
N HIS A 137 -3.32 -9.46 -23.33
CA HIS A 137 -4.40 -9.34 -22.36
C HIS A 137 -3.89 -9.13 -20.93
N LEU A 138 -2.64 -9.48 -20.64
CA LEU A 138 -2.04 -9.30 -19.33
C LEU A 138 -1.95 -7.83 -18.93
N ILE A 139 -1.67 -6.94 -19.90
CA ILE A 139 -1.66 -5.49 -19.67
C ILE A 139 -3.04 -5.01 -19.21
N ILE A 140 -4.09 -5.48 -19.92
CA ILE A 140 -5.48 -5.10 -19.61
C ILE A 140 -5.89 -5.64 -18.22
N ALA A 141 -5.47 -6.86 -17.87
CA ALA A 141 -5.75 -7.42 -16.55
C ALA A 141 -5.08 -6.64 -15.42
N ASN A 142 -3.83 -6.21 -15.60
CA ASN A 142 -3.14 -5.35 -14.64
C ASN A 142 -3.80 -3.96 -14.51
N GLU A 143 -4.32 -3.41 -15.62
CA GLU A 143 -5.12 -2.18 -15.58
C GLU A 143 -6.41 -2.38 -14.77
N ILE A 144 -7.12 -3.50 -14.95
CA ILE A 144 -8.33 -3.85 -14.17
C ILE A 144 -7.98 -3.96 -12.68
N HIS A 145 -6.89 -4.67 -12.35
CA HIS A 145 -6.41 -4.81 -10.99
C HIS A 145 -6.13 -3.45 -10.33
N SER A 146 -5.41 -2.58 -11.02
CA SER A 146 -5.11 -1.23 -10.52
C SER A 146 -6.38 -0.39 -10.30
N MET A 147 -7.37 -0.51 -11.20
CA MET A 147 -8.67 0.16 -11.06
C MET A 147 -9.45 -0.36 -9.86
N ILE A 148 -9.46 -1.68 -9.63
CA ILE A 148 -10.09 -2.31 -8.47
C ILE A 148 -9.45 -1.79 -7.18
N PHE A 149 -8.11 -1.78 -7.12
CA PHE A 149 -7.39 -1.27 -5.96
C PHE A 149 -7.73 0.20 -5.69
N ALA A 150 -7.66 1.06 -6.70
CA ALA A 150 -7.94 2.49 -6.56
C ALA A 150 -9.39 2.76 -6.13
N PHE A 151 -10.35 2.04 -6.72
CA PHE A 151 -11.76 2.14 -6.34
C PHE A 151 -11.99 1.65 -4.92
N SER A 152 -11.48 0.45 -4.59
CA SER A 152 -11.63 -0.13 -3.25
C SER A 152 -11.03 0.77 -2.18
N TYR A 153 -9.87 1.36 -2.45
CA TYR A 153 -9.22 2.27 -1.52
C TYR A 153 -10.06 3.54 -1.32
N THR A 154 -10.40 4.23 -2.42
CA THR A 154 -11.10 5.53 -2.33
C THR A 154 -12.52 5.38 -1.78
N ALA A 155 -13.33 4.50 -2.38
CA ALA A 155 -14.70 4.28 -1.95
C ALA A 155 -14.79 3.51 -0.63
N GLY A 156 -13.90 2.52 -0.44
CA GLY A 156 -13.86 1.71 0.78
C GLY A 156 -13.59 2.54 2.02
N MET A 157 -12.58 3.40 2.00
CA MET A 157 -12.25 4.27 3.16
C MET A 157 -13.40 5.23 3.50
N GLY A 158 -13.98 5.89 2.50
CA GLY A 158 -15.08 6.84 2.72
C GLY A 158 -16.33 6.16 3.26
N LEU A 159 -16.75 5.06 2.61
CA LEU A 159 -17.92 4.31 3.03
C LEU A 159 -17.70 3.59 4.37
N ALA A 160 -16.47 3.14 4.66
CA ALA A 160 -16.14 2.56 5.97
C ALA A 160 -16.32 3.56 7.10
N GLY A 161 -15.85 4.81 6.94
CA GLY A 161 -16.05 5.85 7.95
C GLY A 161 -17.52 6.12 8.23
N ILE A 162 -18.34 6.23 7.18
CA ILE A 162 -19.79 6.39 7.28
C ILE A 162 -20.44 5.17 7.94
N PHE A 163 -20.06 3.97 7.51
CA PHE A 163 -20.62 2.73 8.02
C PHE A 163 -20.30 2.53 9.52
N VAL A 164 -19.05 2.75 9.92
CA VAL A 164 -18.64 2.66 11.34
C VAL A 164 -19.37 3.71 12.18
N HIS A 165 -19.59 4.91 11.65
CA HIS A 165 -20.34 5.96 12.36
C HIS A 165 -21.77 5.55 12.67
N PHE A 166 -22.49 4.93 11.71
CA PHE A 166 -23.90 4.57 11.89
C PHE A 166 -24.13 3.21 12.55
N TYR A 167 -23.26 2.23 12.27
CA TYR A 167 -23.46 0.83 12.67
C TYR A 167 -22.45 0.36 13.72
N GLY A 168 -21.40 1.15 13.99
CA GLY A 168 -20.37 0.84 14.97
C GLY A 168 -19.23 -0.05 14.44
N ILE A 169 -18.18 -0.13 15.24
CA ILE A 169 -16.92 -0.82 14.89
C ILE A 169 -17.14 -2.31 14.68
N LYS A 170 -17.85 -2.98 15.59
CA LYS A 170 -18.11 -4.43 15.48
C LYS A 170 -18.88 -4.81 14.22
N ALA A 171 -19.81 -3.95 13.79
CA ALA A 171 -20.53 -4.16 12.54
C ALA A 171 -19.60 -4.07 11.31
N SER A 172 -18.58 -3.20 11.35
CA SER A 172 -17.61 -3.11 10.24
C SER A 172 -16.75 -4.37 10.11
N PHE A 173 -16.36 -4.98 11.23
CA PHE A 173 -15.67 -6.26 11.22
C PHE A 173 -16.56 -7.39 10.71
N LEU A 174 -17.83 -7.44 11.13
CA LEU A 174 -18.79 -8.44 10.62
C LEU A 174 -19.07 -8.26 9.13
N PHE A 175 -19.11 -7.02 8.66
CA PHE A 175 -19.30 -6.73 7.23
C PHE A 175 -18.11 -7.21 6.41
N ASP A 176 -16.87 -6.91 6.83
CA ASP A 176 -15.65 -7.40 6.20
C ASP A 176 -15.59 -8.95 6.21
N PHE A 177 -15.89 -9.57 7.36
CA PHE A 177 -16.01 -11.03 7.46
C PHE A 177 -17.02 -11.62 6.45
N ALA A 178 -18.18 -11.01 6.32
CA ALA A 178 -19.20 -11.46 5.38
C ALA A 178 -18.71 -11.35 3.93
N LEU A 179 -17.98 -10.27 3.59
CA LEU A 179 -17.36 -10.11 2.28
C LEU A 179 -16.29 -11.17 2.00
N TYR A 180 -15.45 -11.51 2.99
CA TYR A 180 -14.53 -12.65 2.85
C TYR A 180 -15.26 -13.98 2.61
N CYS A 181 -16.37 -14.24 3.31
CA CYS A 181 -17.19 -15.44 3.08
C CYS A 181 -17.74 -15.49 1.64
N VAL A 182 -18.22 -14.37 1.11
CA VAL A 182 -18.66 -14.25 -0.30
C VAL A 182 -17.49 -14.51 -1.24
N GLY A 183 -16.33 -13.89 -1.00
CA GLY A 183 -15.13 -14.11 -1.80
C GLY A 183 -14.67 -15.57 -1.81
N ILE A 184 -14.66 -16.24 -0.65
CA ILE A 184 -14.35 -17.68 -0.50
C ILE A 184 -15.32 -18.51 -1.32
N PHE A 185 -16.63 -18.23 -1.26
CA PHE A 185 -17.64 -18.95 -2.04
C PHE A 185 -17.41 -18.82 -3.55
N ILE A 186 -17.12 -17.60 -4.03
CA ILE A 186 -16.80 -17.35 -5.45
C ILE A 186 -15.53 -18.11 -5.86
N LEU A 187 -14.47 -18.04 -5.05
CA LEU A 187 -13.20 -18.69 -5.34
C LEU A 187 -13.31 -20.21 -5.27
N PHE A 188 -14.11 -20.75 -4.33
CA PHE A 188 -14.38 -22.19 -4.22
C PHE A 188 -15.04 -22.74 -5.48
N GLY A 189 -15.94 -21.98 -6.10
CA GLY A 189 -16.58 -22.33 -7.39
C GLY A 189 -15.71 -22.10 -8.62
N THR A 190 -14.46 -21.58 -8.45
CA THR A 190 -13.60 -21.22 -9.58
C THR A 190 -12.50 -22.25 -9.78
N ARG A 191 -12.29 -22.69 -11.02
CA ARG A 191 -11.17 -23.56 -11.41
C ARG A 191 -10.19 -22.76 -12.24
N PHE A 192 -8.92 -22.80 -11.86
CA PHE A 192 -7.81 -22.20 -12.62
C PHE A 192 -7.01 -23.27 -13.33
N ARG A 193 -6.46 -22.91 -14.49
CA ARG A 193 -5.37 -23.67 -15.10
C ARG A 193 -4.09 -23.25 -14.41
N GLU A 194 -3.67 -24.00 -13.41
CA GLU A 194 -2.50 -23.68 -12.61
C GLU A 194 -1.21 -24.06 -13.35
N PRO A 195 -0.14 -23.26 -13.25
CA PRO A 195 1.17 -23.67 -13.73
C PRO A 195 1.68 -24.87 -12.93
N ALA A 196 2.53 -25.69 -13.54
CA ALA A 196 3.18 -26.79 -12.85
C ALA A 196 3.98 -26.26 -11.65
N LEU A 197 3.89 -26.98 -10.52
CA LEU A 197 4.65 -26.62 -9.30
C LEU A 197 6.15 -26.69 -9.63
N GLN A 198 6.86 -25.64 -9.31
CA GLN A 198 8.30 -25.57 -9.54
C GLN A 198 9.05 -26.18 -8.36
N ASN A 199 9.95 -27.11 -8.64
CA ASN A 199 10.95 -27.52 -7.67
C ASN A 199 11.99 -26.40 -7.55
N ALA A 200 11.82 -25.50 -6.59
CA ALA A 200 12.76 -24.42 -6.29
C ALA A 200 14.08 -25.02 -5.76
N ALA A 201 14.94 -25.47 -6.68
CA ALA A 201 16.23 -26.12 -6.36
C ALA A 201 17.33 -25.13 -5.97
N THR A 202 17.16 -23.84 -6.22
CA THR A 202 18.14 -22.80 -5.86
C THR A 202 17.79 -22.19 -4.51
N GLY A 203 18.65 -22.39 -3.51
CA GLY A 203 18.42 -21.84 -2.17
C GLY A 203 18.20 -20.33 -2.19
N ALA A 204 17.14 -19.87 -1.53
CA ALA A 204 16.75 -18.45 -1.46
C ALA A 204 17.93 -17.53 -1.06
N LEU A 205 18.81 -18.00 -0.15
CA LEU A 205 19.99 -17.28 0.29
C LEU A 205 21.01 -17.04 -0.85
N LYS A 206 21.19 -18.02 -1.75
CA LYS A 206 22.09 -17.88 -2.90
C LYS A 206 21.54 -16.87 -3.92
N MET A 207 20.24 -16.89 -4.14
CA MET A 207 19.57 -15.93 -5.02
C MET A 207 19.66 -14.50 -4.42
N PHE A 208 19.50 -14.39 -3.11
CA PHE A 208 19.61 -13.12 -2.38
C PHE A 208 21.02 -12.53 -2.54
N THR A 209 22.07 -13.31 -2.24
CA THR A 209 23.45 -12.85 -2.34
C THR A 209 23.86 -12.48 -3.78
N GLN A 210 23.45 -13.24 -4.78
CA GLN A 210 23.70 -12.91 -6.19
C GLN A 210 23.08 -11.57 -6.60
N THR A 211 21.85 -11.30 -6.15
CA THR A 211 21.17 -10.04 -6.44
C THR A 211 21.84 -8.86 -5.73
N PHE A 212 22.30 -9.05 -4.51
CA PHE A 212 23.07 -8.03 -3.79
C PHE A 212 24.35 -7.65 -4.54
N TYR A 213 25.12 -8.63 -5.02
CA TYR A 213 26.32 -8.37 -5.84
C TYR A 213 25.99 -7.68 -7.16
N TYR A 214 24.85 -8.06 -7.80
CA TYR A 214 24.40 -7.39 -9.01
C TYR A 214 24.07 -5.91 -8.75
N ILE A 215 23.33 -5.59 -7.69
CA ILE A 215 23.01 -4.19 -7.31
C ILE A 215 24.31 -3.42 -7.03
N LYS A 216 25.27 -4.03 -6.34
CA LYS A 216 26.58 -3.41 -6.05
C LYS A 216 27.37 -3.14 -7.34
N SER A 217 27.26 -3.97 -8.36
CA SER A 217 27.93 -3.79 -9.65
C SER A 217 27.28 -2.69 -10.53
N LYS A 218 26.02 -2.35 -10.28
CA LYS A 218 25.26 -1.32 -11.00
C LYS A 218 24.74 -0.24 -10.03
N PRO A 219 25.57 0.74 -9.63
CA PRO A 219 25.21 1.73 -8.60
C PRO A 219 23.92 2.51 -8.91
N VAL A 220 23.58 2.71 -10.18
CA VAL A 220 22.34 3.39 -10.60
C VAL A 220 21.10 2.68 -10.05
N ILE A 221 21.11 1.35 -9.97
CA ILE A 221 19.99 0.55 -9.43
C ILE A 221 19.78 0.87 -7.96
N LEU A 222 20.86 0.93 -7.18
CA LEU A 222 20.79 1.29 -5.76
C LEU A 222 20.19 2.69 -5.56
N HIS A 223 20.62 3.67 -6.36
CA HIS A 223 20.07 5.02 -6.30
C HIS A 223 18.60 5.07 -6.70
N LEU A 224 18.17 4.28 -7.69
CA LEU A 224 16.76 4.18 -8.10
C LEU A 224 15.89 3.53 -7.01
N ILE A 225 16.38 2.51 -6.31
CA ILE A 225 15.72 1.91 -5.15
C ILE A 225 15.52 2.97 -4.05
N PHE A 226 16.55 3.74 -3.70
CA PHE A 226 16.40 4.80 -2.70
C PHE A 226 15.47 5.93 -3.14
N LEU A 227 15.49 6.32 -4.42
CA LEU A 227 14.54 7.30 -4.96
C LEU A 227 13.10 6.79 -4.92
N HIS A 228 12.88 5.52 -5.20
CA HIS A 228 11.56 4.91 -5.07
C HIS A 228 11.13 4.83 -3.61
N ALA A 229 12.03 4.50 -2.71
CA ALA A 229 11.77 4.40 -1.27
C ALA A 229 11.35 5.75 -0.63
N LEU A 230 11.68 6.90 -1.24
CA LEU A 230 11.16 8.21 -0.81
C LEU A 230 9.62 8.24 -0.80
N VAL A 231 8.97 7.45 -1.65
CA VAL A 231 7.51 7.33 -1.65
C VAL A 231 7.01 6.68 -0.36
N GLY A 232 7.83 5.89 0.34
CA GLY A 232 7.51 5.35 1.67
C GLY A 232 7.29 6.42 2.74
N LEU A 233 7.80 7.64 2.54
CA LEU A 233 7.50 8.80 3.39
C LEU A 233 6.00 9.17 3.40
N PHE A 234 5.21 8.61 2.48
CA PHE A 234 3.76 8.78 2.38
C PHE A 234 2.94 7.96 3.40
N ALA A 235 3.58 7.29 4.36
CA ALA A 235 2.92 6.50 5.41
C ALA A 235 2.22 7.39 6.45
N TYR A 236 1.17 8.10 6.05
CA TYR A 236 0.48 9.12 6.86
C TYR A 236 -0.54 8.57 7.87
N ASP A 237 -0.75 7.26 7.96
CA ASP A 237 -1.81 6.68 8.79
C ASP A 237 -1.65 7.06 10.28
N THR A 238 -0.41 7.11 10.79
CA THR A 238 -0.13 7.58 12.16
C THR A 238 -0.48 9.07 12.32
N ILE A 239 -0.11 9.93 11.35
CA ILE A 239 -0.44 11.37 11.39
C ILE A 239 -1.95 11.56 11.39
N VAL A 240 -2.66 10.88 10.48
CA VAL A 240 -4.12 10.94 10.39
C VAL A 240 -4.77 10.51 11.70
N ALA A 241 -4.30 9.41 12.31
CA ALA A 241 -4.83 8.92 13.58
C ALA A 241 -4.60 9.93 14.72
N LEU A 242 -3.40 10.52 14.80
CA LEU A 242 -3.07 11.52 15.82
C LEU A 242 -3.84 12.83 15.61
N LEU A 243 -3.99 13.31 14.38
CA LEU A 243 -4.81 14.49 14.08
C LEU A 243 -6.26 14.28 14.51
N VAL A 244 -6.82 13.10 14.24
CA VAL A 244 -8.20 12.78 14.61
C VAL A 244 -8.35 12.70 16.13
N ASP A 245 -7.39 12.12 16.84
CA ASP A 245 -7.47 11.96 18.30
C ASP A 245 -7.18 13.26 19.06
N TYR A 246 -6.26 14.09 18.59
CA TYR A 246 -5.81 15.26 19.33
C TYR A 246 -6.36 16.59 18.80
N GLU A 247 -6.49 16.77 17.47
CA GLU A 247 -6.87 18.05 16.87
C GLU A 247 -8.36 18.11 16.48
N TYR A 248 -8.96 16.98 16.03
CA TYR A 248 -10.33 17.01 15.47
C TYR A 248 -11.39 16.47 16.42
N LYS A 249 -11.03 16.25 17.67
CA LYS A 249 -11.94 15.76 18.70
C LYS A 249 -13.14 16.68 18.87
N GLY A 250 -14.35 16.12 18.74
CA GLY A 250 -15.58 16.89 18.87
C GLY A 250 -16.08 17.60 17.60
N ILE A 251 -15.30 17.60 16.50
CA ILE A 251 -15.77 18.13 15.21
C ILE A 251 -16.65 17.11 14.49
N LEU A 252 -16.16 15.86 14.39
CA LEU A 252 -16.86 14.72 13.80
C LEU A 252 -16.60 13.48 14.66
N SER A 253 -17.34 12.39 14.41
CA SER A 253 -16.95 11.10 14.98
C SER A 253 -15.58 10.67 14.43
N VAL A 254 -14.84 9.92 15.25
CA VAL A 254 -13.51 9.40 14.89
C VAL A 254 -13.54 8.70 13.54
N ALA A 255 -14.53 7.82 13.32
CA ALA A 255 -14.68 7.06 12.09
C ALA A 255 -14.90 7.95 10.85
N LEU A 256 -15.74 8.97 10.95
CA LEU A 256 -15.98 9.91 9.85
C LEU A 256 -14.72 10.74 9.54
N ALA A 257 -14.02 11.22 10.56
CA ALA A 257 -12.81 12.01 10.38
C ALA A 257 -11.71 11.18 9.68
N ILE A 258 -11.45 9.94 10.13
CA ILE A 258 -10.52 9.00 9.48
C ILE A 258 -10.97 8.72 8.04
N GLY A 259 -12.25 8.40 7.84
CA GLY A 259 -12.80 8.08 6.53
C GLY A 259 -12.63 9.21 5.52
N PHE A 260 -12.98 10.44 5.88
CA PHE A 260 -12.89 11.59 4.98
C PHE A 260 -11.46 11.98 4.64
N LEU A 261 -10.55 12.00 5.62
CA LEU A 261 -9.14 12.30 5.39
C LEU A 261 -8.51 11.27 4.44
N ASN A 262 -8.74 9.99 4.69
CA ASN A 262 -8.20 8.94 3.83
C ASN A 262 -8.86 8.91 2.45
N THR A 263 -10.15 9.26 2.35
CA THR A 263 -10.82 9.43 1.05
C THR A 263 -10.21 10.57 0.25
N ALA A 264 -9.96 11.73 0.86
CA ALA A 264 -9.32 12.85 0.19
C ALA A 264 -7.91 12.47 -0.30
N ARG A 265 -7.13 11.74 0.53
CA ARG A 265 -5.82 11.18 0.17
C ARG A 265 -5.92 10.22 -1.02
N ALA A 266 -6.81 9.24 -0.94
CA ALA A 266 -7.00 8.23 -1.97
C ALA A 266 -7.48 8.83 -3.30
N PHE A 267 -8.39 9.79 -3.24
CA PHE A 267 -8.88 10.50 -4.42
C PHE A 267 -7.76 11.28 -5.12
N ALA A 268 -6.87 11.93 -4.37
CA ALA A 268 -5.70 12.59 -4.92
C ALA A 268 -4.76 11.62 -5.65
N LEU A 269 -4.53 10.41 -5.08
CA LEU A 269 -3.73 9.36 -5.71
C LEU A 269 -4.32 8.87 -7.04
N CYS A 270 -5.65 8.92 -7.20
CA CYS A 270 -6.32 8.56 -8.45
C CYS A 270 -6.26 9.70 -9.48
N VAL A 271 -6.55 10.94 -9.07
CA VAL A 271 -6.66 12.10 -9.95
C VAL A 271 -5.28 12.63 -10.39
N GLY A 272 -4.31 12.59 -9.47
CA GLY A 272 -2.96 13.09 -9.73
C GLY A 272 -2.33 12.55 -11.02
N PRO A 273 -2.19 11.22 -11.20
CA PRO A 273 -1.61 10.65 -12.42
C PRO A 273 -2.37 11.00 -13.69
N VAL A 274 -3.71 11.08 -13.61
CA VAL A 274 -4.55 11.42 -14.78
C VAL A 274 -4.23 12.84 -15.28
N LEU A 275 -4.10 13.80 -14.37
CA LEU A 275 -3.84 15.19 -14.70
C LEU A 275 -2.37 15.46 -15.02
N LEU A 276 -1.46 14.73 -14.36
CA LEU A 276 -0.03 14.98 -14.40
C LEU A 276 0.72 14.14 -15.44
N SER A 277 0.12 13.09 -16.02
CA SER A 277 0.79 12.11 -16.89
C SER A 277 1.61 12.75 -18.02
N ARG A 278 1.08 13.79 -18.66
CA ARG A 278 1.76 14.51 -19.77
C ARG A 278 2.98 15.31 -19.33
N PHE A 279 3.11 15.60 -18.03
CA PHE A 279 4.22 16.35 -17.48
C PHE A 279 5.29 15.44 -16.86
N VAL A 280 5.00 14.16 -16.68
CA VAL A 280 5.96 13.19 -16.11
C VAL A 280 7.09 12.97 -17.09
N SER A 281 8.28 13.43 -16.73
CA SER A 281 9.50 13.26 -17.51
C SER A 281 10.72 13.27 -16.59
N GLU A 282 11.86 12.80 -17.11
CA GLU A 282 13.13 12.82 -16.38
C GLU A 282 13.54 14.24 -15.94
N LYS A 283 13.30 15.24 -16.79
CA LYS A 283 13.62 16.64 -16.47
C LYS A 283 12.71 17.21 -15.39
N ASN A 284 11.43 16.85 -15.42
CA ASN A 284 10.42 17.43 -14.54
C ASN A 284 10.32 16.74 -13.19
N MET A 285 10.86 15.53 -13.02
CA MET A 285 10.75 14.77 -11.78
C MET A 285 11.34 15.49 -10.58
N ILE A 286 12.36 16.34 -10.77
CA ILE A 286 12.88 17.20 -9.71
C ILE A 286 11.79 18.13 -9.16
N TYR A 287 10.97 18.71 -10.04
CA TYR A 287 9.87 19.59 -9.65
C TYR A 287 8.75 18.81 -8.97
N PHE A 288 8.46 17.59 -9.44
CA PHE A 288 7.46 16.71 -8.79
C PHE A 288 7.82 16.42 -7.35
N LEU A 289 9.07 16.05 -7.06
CA LEU A 289 9.56 15.81 -5.71
C LEU A 289 9.54 17.10 -4.86
N ALA A 290 9.96 18.23 -5.43
CA ALA A 290 9.95 19.51 -4.73
C ALA A 290 8.51 19.95 -4.41
N PHE A 291 7.59 19.90 -5.38
CA PHE A 291 6.18 20.25 -5.17
C PHE A 291 5.48 19.30 -4.20
N GLN A 292 5.80 17.99 -4.25
CA GLN A 292 5.33 17.03 -3.25
C GLN A 292 5.71 17.48 -1.84
N GLY A 293 6.98 17.85 -1.62
CA GLY A 293 7.46 18.36 -0.34
C GLY A 293 6.77 19.65 0.09
N LEU A 294 6.61 20.61 -0.84
CA LEU A 294 5.90 21.89 -0.57
C LEU A 294 4.42 21.65 -0.23
N CYS A 295 3.75 20.74 -0.91
CA CYS A 295 2.36 20.38 -0.61
C CYS A 295 2.21 19.74 0.77
N ILE A 296 3.17 18.92 1.20
CA ILE A 296 3.18 18.35 2.56
C ILE A 296 3.42 19.45 3.60
N MET A 297 4.35 20.37 3.36
CA MET A 297 4.57 21.52 4.25
C MET A 297 3.32 22.42 4.32
N LEU A 298 2.63 22.61 3.19
CA LEU A 298 1.36 23.33 3.17
C LEU A 298 0.29 22.58 4.00
N TRP A 299 0.21 21.26 3.87
CA TRP A 299 -0.69 20.46 4.73
C TRP A 299 -0.35 20.64 6.20
N ALA A 300 0.92 20.62 6.59
CA ALA A 300 1.34 20.89 7.97
C ALA A 300 0.80 22.23 8.51
N CYS A 301 0.76 23.28 7.67
CA CYS A 301 0.19 24.56 8.05
C CYS A 301 -1.35 24.56 8.12
N LEU A 302 -2.00 23.65 7.39
CA LEU A 302 -3.46 23.57 7.28
C LEU A 302 -4.09 22.52 8.21
N GLU A 303 -3.29 21.65 8.83
CA GLU A 303 -3.78 20.47 9.55
C GLU A 303 -4.42 20.79 10.91
N SER A 304 -4.26 22.00 11.44
CA SER A 304 -4.93 22.42 12.68
C SER A 304 -6.46 22.52 12.57
N ASN A 305 -7.00 22.61 11.37
CA ASN A 305 -8.43 22.63 11.11
C ASN A 305 -8.82 21.48 10.19
N PHE A 306 -9.85 20.72 10.55
CA PHE A 306 -10.31 19.54 9.82
C PHE A 306 -10.62 19.83 8.35
N TYR A 307 -11.35 20.91 8.05
CA TYR A 307 -11.79 21.21 6.69
C TYR A 307 -10.63 21.66 5.79
N THR A 308 -9.70 22.44 6.32
CA THR A 308 -8.50 22.85 5.58
C THR A 308 -7.53 21.68 5.43
N SER A 309 -7.49 20.76 6.40
CA SER A 309 -6.69 19.55 6.35
C SER A 309 -7.15 18.60 5.25
N LEU A 310 -8.45 18.54 4.91
CA LEU A 310 -8.92 17.76 3.75
C LEU A 310 -8.28 18.23 2.45
N LEU A 311 -8.18 19.55 2.24
CA LEU A 311 -7.46 20.10 1.09
C LEU A 311 -5.95 19.85 1.20
N GLY A 312 -5.39 20.03 2.40
CA GLY A 312 -3.98 19.81 2.66
C GLY A 312 -3.52 18.40 2.34
N ILE A 313 -4.19 17.37 2.86
CA ILE A 313 -3.87 15.96 2.62
C ILE A 313 -4.12 15.55 1.16
N PHE A 314 -5.12 16.13 0.50
CA PHE A 314 -5.33 15.96 -0.94
C PHE A 314 -4.11 16.45 -1.72
N LEU A 315 -3.65 17.67 -1.47
CA LEU A 315 -2.46 18.24 -2.12
C LEU A 315 -1.20 17.44 -1.79
N ALA A 316 -1.03 17.03 -0.52
CA ALA A 316 0.08 16.22 -0.05
C ALA A 316 0.11 14.80 -0.66
N ALA A 317 -0.94 14.33 -1.29
CA ALA A 317 -1.00 13.04 -1.99
C ALA A 317 -0.91 13.17 -3.52
N PHE A 318 -1.10 14.36 -4.06
CA PHE A 318 -1.40 14.57 -5.47
C PHE A 318 -0.28 14.14 -6.43
N PHE A 319 0.98 14.36 -6.06
CA PHE A 319 2.14 14.00 -6.89
C PHE A 319 2.64 12.58 -6.62
N CYS A 320 2.29 11.97 -5.49
CA CYS A 320 2.88 10.76 -4.95
C CYS A 320 2.84 9.59 -5.94
N ASN A 321 1.66 9.29 -6.53
CA ASN A 321 1.51 8.15 -7.43
C ASN A 321 2.22 8.36 -8.78
N SER A 322 2.40 9.60 -9.23
CA SER A 322 3.21 9.92 -10.42
C SER A 322 4.70 9.70 -10.15
N ILE A 323 5.18 10.05 -8.96
CA ILE A 323 6.56 9.79 -8.52
C ILE A 323 6.80 8.28 -8.42
N TRP A 324 5.86 7.55 -7.80
CA TRP A 324 5.88 6.09 -7.71
C TRP A 324 6.04 5.45 -9.11
N SER A 325 5.13 5.75 -10.01
CA SER A 325 5.11 5.15 -11.36
C SER A 325 6.38 5.46 -12.14
N TYR A 326 6.88 6.69 -12.06
CA TYR A 326 8.11 7.09 -12.75
C TYR A 326 9.34 6.35 -12.21
N THR A 327 9.54 6.37 -10.89
CA THR A 327 10.72 5.75 -10.26
C THR A 327 10.72 4.25 -10.46
N PHE A 328 9.55 3.60 -10.37
CA PHE A 328 9.38 2.19 -10.64
C PHE A 328 9.69 1.82 -12.10
N THR A 329 9.12 2.57 -13.05
CA THR A 329 9.41 2.37 -14.49
C THR A 329 10.88 2.57 -14.81
N ARG A 330 11.52 3.57 -14.21
CA ARG A 330 12.94 3.81 -14.41
C ARG A 330 13.80 2.68 -13.88
N LEU A 331 13.46 2.14 -12.72
CA LEU A 331 14.10 0.96 -12.15
C LEU A 331 13.95 -0.26 -13.07
N GLN A 332 12.73 -0.51 -13.56
CA GLN A 332 12.45 -1.59 -14.51
C GLN A 332 13.35 -1.53 -15.75
N ASN A 333 13.45 -0.36 -16.35
CA ASN A 333 14.24 -0.15 -17.58
C ASN A 333 15.76 -0.22 -17.36
N SER A 334 16.22 -0.10 -16.11
CA SER A 334 17.64 -0.14 -15.74
C SER A 334 18.13 -1.53 -15.36
N CYS A 335 17.23 -2.51 -15.24
CA CYS A 335 17.53 -3.87 -14.77
C CYS A 335 17.59 -4.87 -15.92
N ASP A 336 18.53 -5.81 -15.84
CA ASP A 336 18.54 -6.97 -16.73
C ASP A 336 17.33 -7.88 -16.40
N SER A 337 16.67 -8.42 -17.43
CA SER A 337 15.47 -9.25 -17.29
C SER A 337 15.64 -10.45 -16.34
N ALA A 338 16.85 -11.03 -16.29
CA ALA A 338 17.18 -12.14 -15.39
C ALA A 338 17.16 -11.78 -13.89
N PHE A 339 17.31 -10.52 -13.55
CA PHE A 339 17.32 -10.02 -12.16
C PHE A 339 16.08 -9.22 -11.80
N TYR A 340 15.21 -8.92 -12.77
CA TYR A 340 14.10 -7.99 -12.62
C TYR A 340 13.21 -8.28 -11.41
N GLY A 341 12.66 -9.49 -11.29
CA GLY A 341 11.77 -9.83 -10.18
C GLY A 341 12.43 -9.73 -8.80
N ARG A 342 13.73 -10.04 -8.72
CA ARG A 342 14.50 -9.95 -7.48
C ARG A 342 14.77 -8.50 -7.08
N ILE A 343 15.05 -7.64 -8.06
CA ILE A 343 15.27 -6.21 -7.83
C ILE A 343 13.99 -5.53 -7.38
N VAL A 344 12.84 -5.88 -7.97
CA VAL A 344 11.52 -5.41 -7.51
C VAL A 344 11.29 -5.80 -6.05
N ALA A 345 11.60 -7.04 -5.66
CA ALA A 345 11.48 -7.47 -4.27
C ALA A 345 12.37 -6.66 -3.30
N TYR A 346 13.61 -6.35 -3.69
CA TYR A 346 14.48 -5.47 -2.89
C TYR A 346 13.94 -4.04 -2.83
N ASN A 347 13.44 -3.52 -3.95
CA ASN A 347 12.83 -2.21 -4.03
C ASN A 347 11.65 -2.09 -3.06
N ASP A 348 10.74 -3.04 -3.11
CA ASP A 348 9.56 -3.07 -2.23
C ASP A 348 9.95 -3.24 -0.76
N MET A 349 10.98 -4.06 -0.48
CA MET A 349 11.49 -4.22 0.88
C MET A 349 12.02 -2.89 1.43
N VAL A 350 12.82 -2.15 0.67
CA VAL A 350 13.35 -0.85 1.13
C VAL A 350 12.23 0.18 1.28
N PHE A 351 11.27 0.20 0.35
CA PHE A 351 10.06 1.04 0.46
C PHE A 351 9.29 0.74 1.76
N PHE A 352 9.00 -0.54 2.06
CA PHE A 352 8.28 -0.91 3.28
C PHE A 352 9.07 -0.63 4.55
N ILE A 353 10.40 -0.75 4.53
CA ILE A 353 11.26 -0.33 5.65
C ILE A 353 11.09 1.16 5.91
N ILE A 354 11.19 2.02 4.89
CA ILE A 354 11.01 3.47 5.06
C ILE A 354 9.60 3.78 5.56
N ALA A 355 8.56 3.17 4.98
CA ALA A 355 7.18 3.37 5.43
C ALA A 355 6.98 2.96 6.90
N SER A 356 7.56 1.84 7.34
CA SER A 356 7.52 1.38 8.72
C SER A 356 8.24 2.35 9.67
N LEU A 357 9.42 2.86 9.25
CA LEU A 357 10.19 3.83 10.03
C LEU A 357 9.45 5.17 10.16
N VAL A 358 8.76 5.60 9.10
CA VAL A 358 7.94 6.82 9.16
C VAL A 358 6.76 6.62 10.09
N ALA A 359 6.00 5.53 9.94
CA ALA A 359 4.83 5.25 10.78
C ALA A 359 5.19 5.22 12.28
N SER A 360 6.28 4.52 12.65
CA SER A 360 6.74 4.46 14.04
C SER A 360 7.45 5.74 14.48
N GLY A 361 8.23 6.37 13.60
CA GLY A 361 8.96 7.61 13.88
C GLY A 361 8.05 8.79 14.16
N VAL A 362 6.90 8.89 13.47
CA VAL A 362 5.87 9.89 13.74
C VAL A 362 5.35 9.76 15.18
N GLY A 363 4.99 8.54 15.60
CA GLY A 363 4.52 8.29 16.97
C GLY A 363 5.57 8.64 18.01
N LEU A 364 6.82 8.20 17.82
CA LEU A 364 7.94 8.50 18.72
C LEU A 364 8.20 10.02 18.81
N ALA A 365 8.23 10.72 17.67
CA ALA A 365 8.45 12.17 17.66
C ALA A 365 7.33 12.91 18.40
N PHE A 366 6.08 12.47 18.24
CA PHE A 366 4.95 13.04 18.97
C PHE A 366 5.05 12.78 20.49
N GLU A 367 5.43 11.58 20.92
CA GLU A 367 5.69 11.26 22.34
C GLU A 367 6.85 12.07 22.94
N LEU A 368 7.85 12.43 22.13
CA LEU A 368 8.94 13.34 22.53
C LEU A 368 8.51 14.82 22.60
N GLY A 369 7.24 15.14 22.30
CA GLY A 369 6.67 16.47 22.44
C GLY A 369 6.78 17.36 21.20
N PHE A 370 7.17 16.82 20.04
CA PHE A 370 7.09 17.58 18.79
C PHE A 370 5.63 17.72 18.35
N SER A 371 5.24 18.93 17.89
CA SER A 371 3.91 19.13 17.33
C SER A 371 3.72 18.39 16.00
N LEU A 372 2.49 18.01 15.68
CA LEU A 372 2.16 17.35 14.41
C LEU A 372 2.59 18.21 13.23
N MET A 373 2.39 19.53 13.29
CA MET A 373 2.87 20.48 12.27
C MET A 373 4.38 20.35 11.98
N VAL A 374 5.20 20.22 13.02
CA VAL A 374 6.66 20.06 12.87
C VAL A 374 6.97 18.70 12.25
N ILE A 375 6.31 17.64 12.69
CA ILE A 375 6.50 16.28 12.20
C ILE A 375 6.10 16.17 10.73
N THR A 376 4.90 16.64 10.37
CA THR A 376 4.39 16.66 9.00
C THR A 376 5.29 17.53 8.11
N GLY A 377 5.67 18.72 8.58
CA GLY A 377 6.58 19.64 7.87
C GLY A 377 7.95 19.00 7.60
N PHE A 378 8.49 18.25 8.57
CA PHE A 378 9.76 17.54 8.41
C PHE A 378 9.72 16.50 7.29
N ILE A 379 8.60 15.78 7.13
CA ILE A 379 8.40 14.86 6.00
C ILE A 379 8.46 15.64 4.67
N GLY A 380 7.85 16.82 4.62
CA GLY A 380 7.94 17.71 3.45
C GLY A 380 9.38 18.10 3.11
N VAL A 381 10.18 18.44 4.13
CA VAL A 381 11.62 18.73 3.97
C VAL A 381 12.37 17.53 3.39
N LEU A 382 12.08 16.31 3.84
CA LEU A 382 12.72 15.09 3.31
C LEU A 382 12.42 14.91 1.81
N PHE A 383 11.22 15.22 1.32
CA PHE A 383 10.91 15.20 -0.12
C PHE A 383 11.68 16.27 -0.88
N ILE A 384 11.84 17.47 -0.32
CA ILE A 384 12.66 18.53 -0.94
C ILE A 384 14.13 18.09 -1.01
N LEU A 385 14.68 17.51 0.06
CA LEU A 385 16.02 16.91 0.02
C LEU A 385 16.11 15.79 -1.03
N GLY A 386 15.05 14.97 -1.16
CA GLY A 386 14.91 13.97 -2.21
C GLY A 386 14.96 14.57 -3.61
N SER A 387 14.45 15.79 -3.85
CA SER A 387 14.55 16.47 -5.14
C SER A 387 16.00 16.84 -5.50
N PHE A 388 16.78 17.31 -4.53
CA PHE A 388 18.20 17.58 -4.73
C PHE A 388 19.00 16.29 -4.96
N TYR A 389 18.67 15.23 -4.21
CA TYR A 389 19.27 13.92 -4.42
C TYR A 389 18.95 13.38 -5.82
N TYR A 390 17.71 13.50 -6.28
CA TYR A 390 17.34 13.13 -7.65
C TYR A 390 18.13 13.94 -8.70
N ALA A 391 18.26 15.25 -8.51
CA ALA A 391 19.03 16.10 -9.42
C ALA A 391 20.51 15.65 -9.54
N TRP A 392 21.10 15.26 -8.41
CA TRP A 392 22.45 14.71 -8.37
C TRP A 392 22.56 13.37 -9.10
N VAL A 393 21.62 12.41 -8.82
CA VAL A 393 21.58 11.11 -9.48
C VAL A 393 21.41 11.26 -10.99
N ARG A 394 20.50 12.15 -11.42
CA ARG A 394 20.25 12.45 -12.83
C ARG A 394 21.52 12.92 -13.55
N ARG A 395 22.21 13.92 -13.00
CA ARG A 395 23.45 14.44 -13.59
C ARG A 395 24.56 13.40 -13.68
N ARG A 396 24.65 12.53 -12.67
CA ARG A 396 25.72 11.54 -12.58
C ARG A 396 25.49 10.30 -13.43
N TYR A 397 24.25 9.82 -13.57
CA TYR A 397 23.95 8.52 -14.15
C TYR A 397 23.07 8.58 -15.39
N PHE A 398 22.15 9.56 -15.52
CA PHE A 398 21.22 9.59 -16.64
C PHE A 398 21.71 10.46 -17.79
N GLU A 399 22.35 11.59 -17.52
CA GLU A 399 22.89 12.49 -18.56
C GLU A 399 24.18 11.97 -19.21
N LYS A 400 24.88 11.03 -18.59
CA LYS A 400 26.07 10.40 -19.18
C LYS A 400 25.74 9.35 -20.25
N ASP A 401 24.57 8.67 -20.12
CA ASP A 401 24.13 7.68 -21.11
C ASP A 401 23.68 8.30 -22.45
N ILE A 402 23.49 9.64 -22.50
CA ILE A 402 23.09 10.36 -23.73
C ILE A 402 24.32 10.85 -24.50
N ASN A 403 25.47 10.96 -23.86
CA ASN A 403 26.70 11.53 -24.42
C ASN A 403 27.83 10.50 -24.62
N GLY A 404 27.60 9.22 -24.42
CA GLY A 404 28.47 8.07 -24.67
C GLY A 404 27.87 7.09 -25.63
#